data_5df9f919eab5e377e3574e97e8f83422
#
_entry.id   5df9f919eab5e377e3574e97e8f83422
#
_cell.length_a   1.000
_cell.length_b   1.000
_cell.length_c   1.000
_cell.angle_alpha   90.00
_cell.angle_beta   90.00
_cell.angle_gamma   90.00
#
_symmetry.space_group_name_H-M   'P 1'
#
loop_
_entity.id
_entity.type
_entity.pdbx_description
1 polymer ?
#
loop_
_entity_poly.entity_id
_entity_poly.type
_entity_poly.pdbx_seq_one_letter_code
_entity_poly.pdbx_strand_id
1 'polypeptide(L)'
;MVSIKAAPSVAHTEGKKLSSSESATWLDEHFQSNLGDVKKALDLFFLGGVNHIFYHGTCFSPQEAPWPGWLFYAAVHFHPNNPFWEDFKYLNQYVTRVQSFLQDGTPDNDVLLYYNIADVMSEQGNRSLQHFSGLDRNMLESSVRESAVTLTENGYAWDMISDKQLLKTNIEKEMIVTPGAAYKTVLVSAAQYIPYETMEKLMALADEGATVVFYKGIPQDMAGMILSEEKQAHFKEMLDALDFHAEGAVKCARVGKGKICLSDDINALMNEANVGAEKMYQAGLQCIRRNSATGKYYFIENSSDRKIEDWIPLRTEARSAAIFNPMTGASGLAAMKRNDGQTDVYLELNPGETVIVSTSSQNFTGDAYAYYQNAGEPNPVSGSWTVSFVQGGPQLPASITVDSLGSWTDFVGDEYKAFSGTAVYTTTINKVPVADVIKLDLGSVAENASVYLNGDYIGTVIDSPYQLYIPAEKFKGQDELVVRVANSMANRIAYMDKKGVDWKIFYNVNMSARKKENVKNGIFDASDWEPKSSGILGPVTLTPAMVKQ
;
A
#
# COMPACT_ATOMS: atom_id res chain seq x y z
N MET A 1 -9.01 1.77 0.97
CA MET A 1 -8.61 2.54 -0.26
C MET A 1 -9.38 3.85 -0.38
N VAL A 2 -10.73 3.86 -0.38
CA VAL A 2 -11.53 5.06 -0.71
C VAL A 2 -11.25 6.25 0.22
N SER A 3 -11.24 6.05 1.54
CA SER A 3 -10.92 7.09 2.52
C SER A 3 -9.49 7.64 2.38
N ILE A 4 -8.53 6.78 2.02
CA ILE A 4 -7.14 7.19 1.80
C ILE A 4 -7.04 8.18 0.62
N LYS A 5 -7.85 8.01 -0.42
CA LYS A 5 -7.81 8.89 -1.61
C LYS A 5 -8.30 10.33 -1.36
N ALA A 6 -8.98 10.60 -0.25
CA ALA A 6 -9.53 11.93 -0.01
C ALA A 6 -8.45 13.03 0.01
N ALA A 7 -7.38 12.87 0.81
CA ALA A 7 -6.30 13.86 0.89
C ALA A 7 -5.44 13.91 -0.39
N PRO A 8 -5.00 12.77 -0.97
CA PRO A 8 -4.33 12.78 -2.27
C PRO A 8 -5.13 13.46 -3.38
N SER A 9 -6.44 13.21 -3.49
CA SER A 9 -7.29 13.86 -4.49
C SER A 9 -7.29 15.38 -4.36
N VAL A 10 -7.34 15.90 -3.12
CA VAL A 10 -7.21 17.35 -2.89
C VAL A 10 -5.82 17.85 -3.29
N ALA A 11 -4.76 17.11 -2.96
CA ALA A 11 -3.42 17.48 -3.38
C ALA A 11 -3.30 17.53 -4.91
N HIS A 12 -3.83 16.53 -5.60
CA HIS A 12 -3.82 16.43 -7.06
C HIS A 12 -4.60 17.57 -7.71
N THR A 13 -5.84 17.81 -7.28
CA THR A 13 -6.72 18.84 -7.88
C THR A 13 -6.28 20.26 -7.55
N GLU A 14 -5.64 20.50 -6.40
CA GLU A 14 -5.13 21.84 -6.01
C GLU A 14 -3.64 22.06 -6.39
N GLY A 15 -3.02 21.12 -7.09
CA GLY A 15 -1.61 21.23 -7.53
C GLY A 15 -0.59 21.17 -6.40
N LYS A 16 -0.91 20.48 -5.30
CA LYS A 16 0.04 20.24 -4.21
C LYS A 16 0.93 19.05 -4.55
N LYS A 17 2.24 19.22 -4.37
CA LYS A 17 3.21 18.15 -4.67
C LYS A 17 3.12 16.99 -3.68
N LEU A 18 2.88 17.29 -2.40
CA LEU A 18 2.90 16.30 -1.33
C LEU A 18 1.50 16.03 -0.78
N SER A 19 1.20 14.76 -0.61
CA SER A 19 0.09 14.25 0.16
C SER A 19 0.66 13.39 1.29
N SER A 20 0.55 13.91 2.52
CA SER A 20 1.13 13.28 3.70
C SER A 20 0.13 12.36 4.38
N SER A 21 0.66 11.33 5.03
CA SER A 21 -0.10 10.46 5.94
C SER A 21 0.61 10.35 7.28
N GLU A 22 -0.16 10.52 8.36
CA GLU A 22 0.18 9.94 9.66
C GLU A 22 0.01 8.43 9.52
N SER A 23 1.09 7.69 9.70
CA SER A 23 1.15 6.29 9.29
C SER A 23 1.47 5.36 10.45
N ALA A 24 0.91 4.14 10.40
CA ALA A 24 1.07 3.09 11.39
C ALA A 24 0.50 3.44 12.79
N THR A 25 -0.54 4.27 12.84
CA THR A 25 -1.24 4.66 14.08
C THR A 25 -2.50 3.81 14.30
N TRP A 26 -2.51 2.57 13.87
CA TRP A 26 -3.68 1.72 14.08
C TRP A 26 -3.82 1.27 15.52
N LEU A 27 -5.07 1.00 15.87
CA LEU A 27 -5.49 0.57 17.18
C LEU A 27 -5.75 -0.95 17.17
N ASP A 28 -4.75 -1.73 16.85
CA ASP A 28 -4.74 -3.17 17.05
C ASP A 28 -4.13 -3.51 18.43
N GLU A 29 -3.96 -4.78 18.75
CA GLU A 29 -3.37 -5.15 20.02
C GLU A 29 -1.88 -4.79 20.06
N HIS A 30 -1.43 -4.31 21.23
CA HIS A 30 -0.08 -3.79 21.41
C HIS A 30 1.01 -4.84 21.23
N PHE A 31 2.20 -4.41 20.78
CA PHE A 31 3.44 -5.19 20.75
C PHE A 31 3.47 -6.38 19.77
N GLN A 32 2.45 -6.55 18.95
CA GLN A 32 2.34 -7.69 18.03
C GLN A 32 2.65 -7.35 16.58
N SER A 33 2.56 -6.08 16.20
CA SER A 33 2.84 -5.62 14.83
C SER A 33 4.33 -5.66 14.51
N ASN A 34 4.64 -6.04 13.28
CA ASN A 34 6.00 -6.12 12.74
C ASN A 34 6.21 -5.17 11.56
N LEU A 35 7.43 -5.14 10.99
CA LEU A 35 7.76 -4.26 9.86
C LEU A 35 7.04 -4.65 8.56
N GLY A 36 6.73 -5.94 8.36
CA GLY A 36 5.92 -6.41 7.23
C GLY A 36 4.50 -5.89 7.29
N ASP A 37 3.87 -5.87 8.48
CA ASP A 37 2.53 -5.29 8.67
C ASP A 37 2.54 -3.79 8.34
N VAL A 38 3.59 -3.08 8.77
CA VAL A 38 3.75 -1.65 8.44
C VAL A 38 3.91 -1.46 6.95
N LYS A 39 4.76 -2.26 6.27
CA LYS A 39 4.94 -2.20 4.82
C LYS A 39 3.62 -2.36 4.08
N LYS A 40 2.82 -3.39 4.41
CA LYS A 40 1.51 -3.64 3.78
C LYS A 40 0.55 -2.45 3.91
N ALA A 41 0.53 -1.81 5.09
CA ALA A 41 -0.28 -0.61 5.29
C ALA A 41 0.22 0.57 4.45
N LEU A 42 1.55 0.75 4.34
CA LEU A 42 2.15 1.81 3.52
C LEU A 42 1.89 1.60 2.02
N ASP A 43 1.88 0.36 1.54
CA ASP A 43 1.57 0.05 0.15
C ASP A 43 0.16 0.49 -0.22
N LEU A 44 -0.82 0.26 0.66
CA LEU A 44 -2.18 0.78 0.50
C LEU A 44 -2.23 2.31 0.47
N PHE A 45 -1.41 2.99 1.28
CA PHE A 45 -1.31 4.45 1.24
C PHE A 45 -0.70 4.94 -0.07
N PHE A 46 0.36 4.30 -0.55
CA PHE A 46 0.98 4.63 -1.84
C PHE A 46 0.00 4.41 -3.00
N LEU A 47 -0.71 3.28 -3.05
CA LEU A 47 -1.76 3.02 -4.04
C LEU A 47 -2.91 4.03 -3.96
N GLY A 48 -3.21 4.55 -2.77
CA GLY A 48 -4.18 5.62 -2.56
C GLY A 48 -3.72 7.00 -3.02
N GLY A 49 -2.43 7.19 -3.29
CA GLY A 49 -1.84 8.46 -3.75
C GLY A 49 -1.07 9.23 -2.69
N VAL A 50 -0.95 8.71 -1.47
CA VAL A 50 -0.03 9.26 -0.47
C VAL A 50 1.39 9.10 -0.99
N ASN A 51 2.21 10.15 -0.81
CA ASN A 51 3.60 10.16 -1.25
C ASN A 51 4.56 10.78 -0.22
N HIS A 52 4.09 10.97 1.02
CA HIS A 52 4.88 11.52 2.10
C HIS A 52 4.45 10.90 3.44
N ILE A 53 5.28 9.99 3.95
CA ILE A 53 4.98 9.19 5.13
C ILE A 53 5.54 9.85 6.39
N PHE A 54 4.71 9.96 7.43
CA PHE A 54 5.10 10.27 8.79
C PHE A 54 4.71 9.12 9.70
N TYR A 55 5.69 8.47 10.29
CA TYR A 55 5.40 7.44 11.29
C TYR A 55 4.89 8.07 12.58
N HIS A 56 3.83 7.52 13.12
CA HIS A 56 3.27 7.92 14.39
C HIS A 56 3.02 6.68 15.26
N GLY A 57 3.80 6.39 16.30
CA GLY A 57 4.91 7.31 16.55
C GLY A 57 5.92 6.73 17.51
N THR A 58 6.88 7.58 17.81
CA THR A 58 7.92 7.28 18.76
C THR A 58 7.68 8.09 20.04
N CYS A 59 7.39 7.41 21.17
CA CYS A 59 7.40 8.05 22.47
C CYS A 59 8.83 8.36 22.89
N PHE A 60 9.08 9.59 23.35
CA PHE A 60 10.29 9.86 24.12
C PHE A 60 10.30 8.94 25.36
N SER A 61 11.45 8.33 25.61
CA SER A 61 11.68 7.52 26.80
C SER A 61 13.05 7.87 27.35
N PRO A 62 13.15 8.36 28.62
CA PRO A 62 14.43 8.63 29.21
C PRO A 62 15.22 7.35 29.40
N GLN A 63 16.55 7.47 29.46
CA GLN A 63 17.45 6.31 29.56
C GLN A 63 17.20 5.48 30.83
N GLU A 64 16.77 6.13 31.90
CA GLU A 64 16.49 5.51 33.20
C GLU A 64 15.15 4.78 33.24
N ALA A 65 14.27 5.00 32.24
CA ALA A 65 12.98 4.31 32.20
C ALA A 65 13.20 2.80 32.01
N PRO A 66 12.62 1.97 32.86
CA PRO A 66 12.73 0.52 32.69
C PRO A 66 12.07 0.08 31.39
N TRP A 67 12.57 -1.02 30.80
CA TRP A 67 11.95 -1.60 29.62
C TRP A 67 10.47 -1.92 29.87
N PRO A 68 9.54 -1.66 28.94
CA PRO A 68 9.72 -1.25 27.54
C PRO A 68 9.94 0.26 27.31
N GLY A 69 10.04 1.05 28.33
CA GLY A 69 10.11 2.50 28.28
C GLY A 69 8.73 3.15 28.42
N TRP A 70 8.64 4.44 28.11
CA TRP A 70 7.36 5.13 28.07
C TRP A 70 6.51 4.66 26.90
N LEU A 71 5.21 4.58 27.12
CA LEU A 71 4.30 3.88 26.24
C LEU A 71 3.52 4.83 25.33
N PHE A 72 3.14 4.31 24.18
CA PHE A 72 2.33 4.95 23.19
C PHE A 72 0.98 4.25 23.05
N TYR A 73 -0.08 4.97 22.67
CA TYR A 73 -1.44 4.40 22.64
C TYR A 73 -1.74 3.54 21.42
N ALA A 74 -0.95 3.67 20.34
CA ALA A 74 -1.11 2.87 19.12
C ALA A 74 -0.34 1.54 19.20
N ALA A 75 -0.73 0.59 18.38
CA ALA A 75 -0.20 -0.78 18.44
C ALA A 75 1.26 -0.91 18.05
N VAL A 76 1.73 -0.08 17.11
CA VAL A 76 3.13 -0.10 16.65
C VAL A 76 3.98 0.82 17.51
N HIS A 77 5.00 0.25 18.14
CA HIS A 77 5.94 0.98 18.97
C HIS A 77 7.26 1.18 18.22
N PHE A 78 7.40 2.31 17.51
CA PHE A 78 8.66 2.71 16.86
C PHE A 78 9.62 3.27 17.93
N HIS A 79 10.31 2.38 18.60
CA HIS A 79 11.15 2.71 19.75
C HIS A 79 12.43 1.87 19.75
N PRO A 80 13.60 2.42 20.20
CA PRO A 80 14.86 1.68 20.28
C PRO A 80 14.78 0.39 21.12
N ASN A 81 13.82 0.27 22.03
CA ASN A 81 13.60 -0.95 22.82
C ASN A 81 12.81 -2.03 22.08
N ASN A 82 12.26 -1.74 20.89
CA ASN A 82 11.63 -2.74 20.05
C ASN A 82 12.70 -3.51 19.26
N PRO A 83 12.69 -4.86 19.28
CA PRO A 83 13.70 -5.66 18.58
C PRO A 83 13.87 -5.32 17.10
N PHE A 84 12.84 -4.88 16.40
CA PHE A 84 12.92 -4.52 14.99
C PHE A 84 13.66 -3.20 14.70
N TRP A 85 14.03 -2.41 15.73
CA TRP A 85 14.56 -1.04 15.55
C TRP A 85 15.77 -0.98 14.61
N GLU A 86 16.68 -1.93 14.74
CA GLU A 86 17.88 -1.99 13.89
C GLU A 86 17.55 -2.27 12.41
N ASP A 87 16.44 -2.98 12.16
CA ASP A 87 15.98 -3.34 10.82
C ASP A 87 15.02 -2.29 10.22
N PHE A 88 14.50 -1.36 11.03
CA PHE A 88 13.59 -0.30 10.60
C PHE A 88 14.18 0.58 9.48
N LYS A 89 15.49 0.75 9.43
CA LYS A 89 16.19 1.46 8.35
C LYS A 89 15.92 0.87 6.96
N TYR A 90 15.67 -0.44 6.84
CA TYR A 90 15.41 -1.10 5.56
C TYR A 90 14.00 -0.78 5.06
N LEU A 91 13.02 -0.73 5.95
CA LEU A 91 11.71 -0.19 5.62
C LEU A 91 11.79 1.28 5.20
N ASN A 92 12.61 2.10 5.88
CA ASN A 92 12.81 3.50 5.51
C ASN A 92 13.49 3.65 4.14
N GLN A 93 14.41 2.76 3.76
CA GLN A 93 14.99 2.74 2.42
C GLN A 93 13.94 2.40 1.35
N TYR A 94 13.08 1.40 1.62
CA TYR A 94 11.94 1.08 0.77
C TYR A 94 11.05 2.31 0.55
N VAL A 95 10.59 2.94 1.63
CA VAL A 95 9.73 4.14 1.60
C VAL A 95 10.41 5.27 0.82
N THR A 96 11.69 5.51 1.07
CA THR A 96 12.46 6.56 0.37
C THR A 96 12.49 6.33 -1.14
N ARG A 97 12.72 5.08 -1.58
CA ARG A 97 12.72 4.74 -3.00
C ARG A 97 11.35 4.91 -3.64
N VAL A 98 10.28 4.42 -3.00
CA VAL A 98 8.91 4.61 -3.50
C VAL A 98 8.56 6.10 -3.58
N GLN A 99 8.80 6.86 -2.52
CA GLN A 99 8.49 8.29 -2.48
C GLN A 99 9.26 9.09 -3.55
N SER A 100 10.48 8.69 -3.90
CA SER A 100 11.26 9.39 -4.93
C SER A 100 10.55 9.40 -6.28
N PHE A 101 9.85 8.32 -6.65
CA PHE A 101 9.04 8.25 -7.86
C PHE A 101 7.66 8.91 -7.68
N LEU A 102 6.99 8.66 -6.54
CA LEU A 102 5.65 9.19 -6.32
C LEU A 102 5.62 10.71 -6.05
N GLN A 103 6.75 11.33 -5.75
CA GLN A 103 6.90 12.78 -5.62
C GLN A 103 7.38 13.45 -6.90
N ASP A 104 7.78 12.69 -7.92
CA ASP A 104 8.15 13.22 -9.22
C ASP A 104 6.95 13.30 -10.18
N GLY A 105 7.04 14.20 -11.16
CA GLY A 105 6.01 14.37 -12.18
C GLY A 105 4.65 14.83 -11.64
N THR A 106 3.59 14.51 -12.38
CA THR A 106 2.20 14.90 -12.08
C THR A 106 1.29 13.68 -11.96
N PRO A 107 0.17 13.78 -11.21
CA PRO A 107 -0.83 12.71 -11.16
C PRO A 107 -1.37 12.35 -12.55
N ASP A 108 -1.67 11.08 -12.77
CA ASP A 108 -2.21 10.56 -14.03
C ASP A 108 -3.52 9.81 -13.77
N ASN A 109 -4.55 10.56 -13.37
CA ASN A 109 -5.90 10.06 -13.18
C ASN A 109 -6.83 10.56 -14.29
N ASP A 110 -7.80 9.73 -14.68
CA ASP A 110 -8.69 10.04 -15.82
C ASP A 110 -10.06 10.58 -15.37
N VAL A 111 -10.50 10.26 -14.14
CA VAL A 111 -11.87 10.50 -13.66
C VAL A 111 -11.88 11.39 -12.43
N LEU A 112 -12.74 12.41 -12.43
CA LEU A 112 -13.12 13.17 -11.23
C LEU A 112 -14.43 12.58 -10.68
N LEU A 113 -14.37 11.92 -9.53
CA LEU A 113 -15.55 11.44 -8.81
C LEU A 113 -16.08 12.56 -7.91
N TYR A 114 -17.24 13.11 -8.26
CA TYR A 114 -17.85 14.17 -7.47
C TYR A 114 -18.34 13.63 -6.12
N TYR A 115 -17.93 14.30 -5.04
CA TYR A 115 -18.35 14.01 -3.68
C TYR A 115 -19.59 14.85 -3.31
N ASN A 116 -20.77 14.24 -3.37
CA ASN A 116 -22.07 14.91 -3.14
C ASN A 116 -22.36 15.06 -1.64
N ILE A 117 -21.65 15.93 -0.96
CA ILE A 117 -21.82 16.19 0.48
C ILE A 117 -23.24 16.66 0.83
N ALA A 118 -23.95 17.27 -0.13
CA ALA A 118 -25.31 17.76 0.07
C ALA A 118 -26.28 16.63 0.45
N ASP A 119 -26.17 15.46 -0.17
CA ASP A 119 -27.00 14.30 0.16
C ASP A 119 -26.73 13.82 1.59
N VAL A 120 -25.44 13.75 1.98
CA VAL A 120 -25.05 13.37 3.35
C VAL A 120 -25.63 14.34 4.39
N MET A 121 -25.62 15.64 4.09
CA MET A 121 -26.14 16.67 5.00
C MET A 121 -27.68 16.73 5.02
N SER A 122 -28.36 16.21 4.01
CA SER A 122 -29.82 16.12 3.97
C SER A 122 -30.39 15.03 4.87
N GLU A 123 -29.57 14.04 5.25
CA GLU A 123 -29.99 12.94 6.12
C GLU A 123 -30.19 13.40 7.57
N GLN A 124 -31.29 12.94 8.16
CA GLN A 124 -31.56 13.20 9.58
C GLN A 124 -30.63 12.41 10.50
N GLY A 125 -30.22 13.03 11.60
CA GLY A 125 -29.41 12.42 12.63
C GLY A 125 -28.00 13.00 12.74
N ASN A 126 -27.07 12.22 13.30
CA ASN A 126 -25.70 12.67 13.58
C ASN A 126 -24.67 12.29 12.50
N ARG A 127 -25.10 11.85 11.33
CA ARG A 127 -24.17 11.44 10.24
C ARG A 127 -23.32 12.59 9.74
N SER A 128 -23.81 13.82 9.85
CA SER A 128 -23.05 15.03 9.50
C SER A 128 -21.97 15.42 10.52
N LEU A 129 -22.05 14.88 11.74
CA LEU A 129 -21.05 15.09 12.79
C LEU A 129 -19.96 14.03 12.66
N GLN A 130 -19.01 14.28 11.77
CA GLN A 130 -18.02 13.29 11.44
C GLN A 130 -16.70 13.52 12.15
N HIS A 131 -16.30 12.52 12.89
CA HIS A 131 -14.93 12.32 13.27
C HIS A 131 -14.14 11.74 12.08
N PHE A 132 -12.80 11.81 12.07
CA PHE A 132 -11.97 11.26 10.98
C PHE A 132 -12.27 9.78 10.65
N SER A 133 -12.74 8.99 11.61
CA SER A 133 -13.24 7.62 11.37
C SER A 133 -14.62 7.56 10.72
N GLY A 134 -15.28 8.69 10.57
CA GLY A 134 -16.65 8.78 10.04
C GLY A 134 -16.72 8.80 8.51
N LEU A 135 -15.63 9.13 7.82
CA LEU A 135 -15.60 9.07 6.36
C LEU A 135 -16.00 7.69 5.84
N ASP A 136 -15.48 6.63 6.46
CA ASP A 136 -15.84 5.26 6.08
C ASP A 136 -17.31 4.95 6.39
N ARG A 137 -17.84 5.36 7.55
CA ARG A 137 -19.22 5.07 7.94
C ARG A 137 -20.24 5.75 7.04
N ASN A 138 -20.03 7.01 6.69
CA ASN A 138 -20.96 7.75 5.84
C ASN A 138 -20.87 7.36 4.38
N MET A 139 -19.71 6.83 3.96
CA MET A 139 -19.53 6.32 2.61
C MET A 139 -19.97 4.87 2.47
N LEU A 140 -20.11 4.09 3.56
CA LEU A 140 -20.37 2.64 3.50
C LEU A 140 -21.60 2.25 2.69
N GLU A 141 -22.62 3.06 2.67
CA GLU A 141 -23.88 2.80 1.97
C GLU A 141 -24.15 3.84 0.84
N SER A 142 -23.17 4.67 0.51
CA SER A 142 -23.35 5.72 -0.50
C SER A 142 -23.05 5.23 -1.91
N SER A 143 -23.75 5.82 -2.89
CA SER A 143 -23.48 5.63 -4.32
C SER A 143 -22.06 6.08 -4.71
N VAL A 144 -21.50 7.07 -4.01
CA VAL A 144 -20.12 7.52 -4.21
C VAL A 144 -19.13 6.40 -3.88
N ARG A 145 -19.33 5.68 -2.76
CA ARG A 145 -18.49 4.54 -2.43
C ARG A 145 -18.63 3.40 -3.42
N GLU A 146 -19.85 3.08 -3.82
CA GLU A 146 -20.11 2.08 -4.85
C GLU A 146 -19.34 2.41 -6.13
N SER A 147 -19.43 3.67 -6.60
CA SER A 147 -18.69 4.12 -7.77
C SER A 147 -17.18 4.07 -7.57
N ALA A 148 -16.68 4.51 -6.41
CA ALA A 148 -15.26 4.48 -6.08
C ALA A 148 -14.68 3.05 -6.07
N VAL A 149 -15.42 2.10 -5.50
CA VAL A 149 -15.06 0.67 -5.48
C VAL A 149 -15.06 0.11 -6.90
N THR A 150 -16.15 0.35 -7.66
CA THR A 150 -16.25 -0.12 -9.05
C THR A 150 -15.14 0.45 -9.94
N LEU A 151 -14.84 1.74 -9.83
CA LEU A 151 -13.74 2.36 -10.57
C LEU A 151 -12.40 1.69 -10.21
N THR A 152 -12.15 1.47 -8.92
CA THR A 152 -10.90 0.86 -8.45
C THR A 152 -10.77 -0.59 -8.92
N GLU A 153 -11.79 -1.41 -8.68
CA GLU A 153 -11.75 -2.85 -9.02
C GLU A 153 -11.63 -3.11 -10.53
N ASN A 154 -12.16 -2.19 -11.34
CA ASN A 154 -12.03 -2.27 -12.80
C ASN A 154 -10.76 -1.58 -13.35
N GLY A 155 -9.92 -1.03 -12.50
CA GLY A 155 -8.63 -0.44 -12.92
C GLY A 155 -8.73 0.95 -13.54
N TYR A 156 -9.78 1.71 -13.23
CA TYR A 156 -9.88 3.11 -13.59
C TYR A 156 -9.15 4.00 -12.58
N ALA A 157 -8.37 4.94 -13.07
CA ALA A 157 -7.66 5.90 -12.24
C ALA A 157 -8.53 7.14 -12.00
N TRP A 158 -8.75 7.48 -10.73
CA TRP A 158 -9.70 8.51 -10.33
C TRP A 158 -9.24 9.31 -9.11
N ASP A 159 -9.75 10.54 -9.00
CA ASP A 159 -9.65 11.41 -7.83
C ASP A 159 -11.04 11.89 -7.41
N MET A 160 -11.22 12.22 -6.13
CA MET A 160 -12.41 12.92 -5.65
C MET A 160 -12.35 14.41 -5.99
N ILE A 161 -13.52 15.02 -6.19
CA ILE A 161 -13.64 16.46 -6.34
C ILE A 161 -14.82 17.00 -5.55
N SER A 162 -14.62 18.13 -4.86
CA SER A 162 -15.67 18.88 -4.15
C SER A 162 -16.23 20.00 -5.01
N ASP A 163 -17.38 20.58 -4.60
CA ASP A 163 -17.98 21.75 -5.24
C ASP A 163 -16.96 22.87 -5.47
N LYS A 164 -16.25 23.27 -4.41
CA LYS A 164 -15.27 24.37 -4.47
C LYS A 164 -14.15 24.14 -5.48
N GLN A 165 -13.72 22.89 -5.64
CA GLN A 165 -12.68 22.52 -6.59
C GLN A 165 -13.23 22.44 -8.01
N LEU A 166 -14.43 21.89 -8.18
CA LEU A 166 -15.09 21.79 -9.47
C LEU A 166 -15.34 23.18 -10.09
N LEU A 167 -15.76 24.15 -9.30
CA LEU A 167 -15.97 25.54 -9.75
C LEU A 167 -14.69 26.22 -10.28
N LYS A 168 -13.51 25.73 -9.92
CA LYS A 168 -12.20 26.24 -10.41
C LYS A 168 -11.71 25.55 -11.69
N THR A 169 -12.38 24.50 -12.17
CA THR A 169 -11.96 23.76 -13.36
C THR A 169 -12.24 24.53 -14.64
N ASN A 170 -11.48 24.22 -15.69
CA ASN A 170 -11.67 24.76 -17.04
C ASN A 170 -11.50 23.63 -18.05
N ILE A 171 -11.86 23.90 -19.32
CA ILE A 171 -11.59 22.97 -20.44
C ILE A 171 -10.37 23.44 -21.22
N GLU A 172 -9.41 22.54 -21.40
CA GLU A 172 -8.28 22.71 -22.30
C GLU A 172 -8.10 21.42 -23.11
N LYS A 173 -8.13 21.51 -24.44
CA LYS A 173 -7.95 20.37 -25.36
C LYS A 173 -8.88 19.17 -25.00
N GLU A 174 -10.15 19.47 -24.77
CA GLU A 174 -11.20 18.50 -24.40
C GLU A 174 -10.98 17.80 -23.03
N MET A 175 -10.00 18.26 -22.24
CA MET A 175 -9.75 17.77 -20.88
C MET A 175 -10.26 18.77 -19.85
N ILE A 176 -10.78 18.26 -18.76
CA ILE A 176 -11.15 19.05 -17.58
C ILE A 176 -9.88 19.29 -16.78
N VAL A 177 -9.42 20.55 -16.76
CA VAL A 177 -8.15 20.93 -16.13
C VAL A 177 -8.39 21.51 -14.75
N THR A 178 -7.60 21.03 -13.81
CA THR A 178 -7.47 21.57 -12.45
C THR A 178 -6.07 22.18 -12.28
N PRO A 179 -5.76 22.90 -11.20
CA PRO A 179 -4.42 23.43 -10.96
C PRO A 179 -3.29 22.38 -10.99
N GLY A 180 -3.58 21.10 -10.74
CA GLY A 180 -2.53 20.09 -10.63
C GLY A 180 -2.61 18.90 -11.59
N ALA A 181 -3.75 18.72 -12.29
CA ALA A 181 -3.94 17.58 -13.18
C ALA A 181 -5.03 17.85 -14.23
N ALA A 182 -5.11 16.99 -15.23
CA ALA A 182 -6.14 17.02 -16.27
C ALA A 182 -6.90 15.70 -16.31
N TYR A 183 -8.22 15.76 -16.49
CA TYR A 183 -9.13 14.62 -16.40
C TYR A 183 -10.02 14.56 -17.65
N LYS A 184 -10.52 13.37 -17.97
CA LYS A 184 -11.39 13.15 -19.13
C LYS A 184 -12.85 13.38 -18.82
N THR A 185 -13.28 13.14 -17.58
CA THR A 185 -14.69 13.19 -17.20
C THR A 185 -14.88 13.53 -15.73
N VAL A 186 -16.07 14.06 -15.40
CA VAL A 186 -16.63 14.09 -14.05
C VAL A 186 -17.71 13.03 -13.96
N LEU A 187 -17.63 12.16 -12.95
CA LEU A 187 -18.65 11.18 -12.59
C LEU A 187 -19.44 11.69 -11.39
N VAL A 188 -20.73 11.93 -11.58
CA VAL A 188 -21.69 12.26 -10.52
C VAL A 188 -22.50 11.00 -10.20
N SER A 189 -22.47 10.56 -8.94
CA SER A 189 -23.00 9.27 -8.53
C SER A 189 -24.30 9.42 -7.76
N ALA A 190 -25.45 9.17 -8.41
CA ALA A 190 -26.82 9.17 -7.85
C ALA A 190 -27.10 10.32 -6.87
N ALA A 191 -26.62 11.53 -7.18
CA ALA A 191 -26.85 12.70 -6.35
C ALA A 191 -28.34 13.09 -6.41
N GLN A 192 -28.98 13.19 -5.25
CA GLN A 192 -30.35 13.70 -5.12
C GLN A 192 -30.35 15.22 -5.09
N TYR A 193 -29.46 15.78 -4.30
CA TYR A 193 -29.29 17.23 -4.14
C TYR A 193 -27.93 17.68 -4.64
N ILE A 194 -27.87 18.77 -5.38
CA ILE A 194 -26.64 19.40 -5.84
C ILE A 194 -26.75 20.93 -5.71
N PRO A 195 -25.66 21.65 -5.31
CA PRO A 195 -25.68 23.11 -5.36
C PRO A 195 -25.92 23.61 -6.78
N TYR A 196 -26.72 24.70 -6.89
CA TYR A 196 -27.05 25.33 -8.18
C TYR A 196 -25.78 25.61 -9.00
N GLU A 197 -24.79 26.25 -8.39
CA GLU A 197 -23.54 26.64 -9.04
C GLU A 197 -22.73 25.42 -9.53
N THR A 198 -22.83 24.28 -8.82
CA THR A 198 -22.18 23.03 -9.22
C THR A 198 -22.85 22.45 -10.46
N MET A 199 -24.18 22.41 -10.51
CA MET A 199 -24.90 21.96 -11.71
C MET A 199 -24.66 22.89 -12.91
N GLU A 200 -24.72 24.20 -12.71
CA GLU A 200 -24.40 25.20 -13.75
C GLU A 200 -22.97 24.97 -14.29
N LYS A 201 -21.99 24.66 -13.40
CA LYS A 201 -20.62 24.37 -13.81
C LYS A 201 -20.50 23.06 -14.62
N LEU A 202 -21.22 22.00 -14.24
CA LEU A 202 -21.25 20.74 -15.00
C LEU A 202 -21.84 20.97 -16.42
N MET A 203 -22.90 21.76 -16.52
CA MET A 203 -23.48 22.16 -17.82
C MET A 203 -22.49 22.96 -18.65
N ALA A 204 -21.81 23.93 -18.05
CA ALA A 204 -20.80 24.74 -18.73
C ALA A 204 -19.60 23.91 -19.23
N LEU A 205 -19.11 22.94 -18.41
CA LEU A 205 -18.05 22.04 -18.84
C LEU A 205 -18.47 21.18 -20.05
N ALA A 206 -19.72 20.70 -20.05
CA ALA A 206 -20.26 19.97 -21.20
C ALA A 206 -20.39 20.89 -22.42
N ASP A 207 -20.92 22.13 -22.26
CA ASP A 207 -21.03 23.10 -23.35
C ASP A 207 -19.68 23.42 -24.00
N GLU A 208 -18.61 23.48 -23.22
CA GLU A 208 -17.25 23.69 -23.69
C GLU A 208 -16.57 22.46 -24.33
N GLY A 209 -17.14 21.24 -24.18
CA GLY A 209 -16.69 20.03 -24.88
C GLY A 209 -16.41 18.82 -23.98
N ALA A 210 -16.59 18.91 -22.65
CA ALA A 210 -16.41 17.76 -21.78
C ALA A 210 -17.52 16.71 -21.94
N THR A 211 -17.19 15.47 -21.62
CA THR A 211 -18.19 14.44 -21.31
C THR A 211 -18.39 14.41 -19.80
N VAL A 212 -19.61 14.74 -19.33
CA VAL A 212 -20.01 14.62 -17.93
C VAL A 212 -20.91 13.40 -17.80
N VAL A 213 -20.67 12.55 -16.81
CA VAL A 213 -21.40 11.29 -16.67
C VAL A 213 -22.13 11.20 -15.33
N PHE A 214 -23.39 10.77 -15.38
CA PHE A 214 -24.23 10.52 -14.23
C PHE A 214 -24.47 9.03 -14.07
N TYR A 215 -24.22 8.50 -12.87
CA TYR A 215 -24.47 7.12 -12.52
C TYR A 215 -25.76 7.01 -11.72
N LYS A 216 -26.70 6.17 -12.17
CA LYS A 216 -28.01 5.87 -11.54
C LYS A 216 -29.01 7.04 -11.45
N GLY A 217 -28.74 8.16 -12.04
CA GLY A 217 -29.68 9.28 -12.07
C GLY A 217 -29.02 10.64 -12.11
N ILE A 218 -29.77 11.64 -12.57
CA ILE A 218 -29.41 13.04 -12.49
C ILE A 218 -29.96 13.64 -11.20
N PRO A 219 -29.38 14.73 -10.65
CA PRO A 219 -29.89 15.41 -9.47
C PRO A 219 -31.35 15.89 -9.70
N GLN A 220 -32.17 15.77 -8.66
CA GLN A 220 -33.58 16.11 -8.76
C GLN A 220 -33.90 17.52 -8.20
N ASP A 221 -33.06 18.01 -7.28
CA ASP A 221 -33.29 19.27 -6.61
C ASP A 221 -31.98 19.96 -6.21
N MET A 222 -32.11 21.25 -5.92
CA MET A 222 -30.98 22.06 -5.46
C MET A 222 -30.74 21.87 -3.96
N ALA A 223 -29.46 21.87 -3.59
CA ALA A 223 -29.06 21.94 -2.18
C ALA A 223 -29.09 23.39 -1.67
N GLY A 224 -29.59 23.60 -0.46
CA GLY A 224 -29.54 24.89 0.24
C GLY A 224 -30.75 25.11 1.14
N MET A 225 -30.59 25.96 2.16
CA MET A 225 -31.66 26.29 3.11
C MET A 225 -32.56 27.41 2.61
N ILE A 226 -32.02 28.33 1.82
CA ILE A 226 -32.74 29.48 1.25
C ILE A 226 -32.55 29.39 -0.26
N LEU A 227 -33.57 28.94 -0.94
CA LEU A 227 -33.57 28.78 -2.39
C LEU A 227 -34.27 29.99 -3.06
N SER A 228 -33.56 30.64 -3.97
CA SER A 228 -34.16 31.68 -4.83
C SER A 228 -35.10 31.04 -5.86
N GLU A 229 -36.33 31.57 -6.00
CA GLU A 229 -37.28 31.10 -7.02
C GLU A 229 -36.68 31.17 -8.43
N GLU A 230 -35.90 32.21 -8.71
CA GLU A 230 -35.20 32.38 -9.99
C GLU A 230 -34.21 31.26 -10.24
N LYS A 231 -33.37 30.90 -9.24
CA LYS A 231 -32.42 29.79 -9.36
C LYS A 231 -33.11 28.44 -9.48
N GLN A 232 -34.24 28.25 -8.78
CA GLN A 232 -35.03 27.01 -8.90
C GLN A 232 -35.60 26.86 -10.31
N ALA A 233 -36.18 27.96 -10.88
CA ALA A 233 -36.69 27.95 -12.24
C ALA A 233 -35.57 27.63 -13.25
N HIS A 234 -34.43 28.28 -13.14
CA HIS A 234 -33.29 28.05 -14.04
C HIS A 234 -32.66 26.65 -13.86
N PHE A 235 -32.59 26.14 -12.64
CA PHE A 235 -32.15 24.77 -12.40
C PHE A 235 -33.05 23.75 -13.12
N LYS A 236 -34.36 23.95 -13.02
CA LYS A 236 -35.33 23.11 -13.73
C LYS A 236 -35.20 23.24 -15.25
N GLU A 237 -35.02 24.45 -15.76
CA GLU A 237 -34.76 24.67 -17.19
C GLU A 237 -33.52 23.94 -17.69
N MET A 238 -32.44 23.96 -16.91
CA MET A 238 -31.23 23.20 -17.24
C MET A 238 -31.49 21.70 -17.36
N LEU A 239 -32.28 21.11 -16.43
CA LEU A 239 -32.61 19.68 -16.48
C LEU A 239 -33.58 19.35 -17.62
N ASP A 240 -34.61 20.16 -17.82
CA ASP A 240 -35.63 19.98 -18.88
C ASP A 240 -35.02 20.12 -20.30
N ALA A 241 -33.89 20.84 -20.43
CA ALA A 241 -33.17 21.00 -21.68
C ALA A 241 -32.33 19.76 -22.08
N LEU A 242 -32.18 18.79 -21.19
CA LEU A 242 -31.42 17.57 -21.47
C LEU A 242 -32.26 16.57 -22.27
N ASP A 243 -32.11 16.59 -23.57
CA ASP A 243 -32.80 15.67 -24.49
C ASP A 243 -31.99 14.39 -24.64
N PHE A 244 -32.27 13.40 -23.77
CA PHE A 244 -31.56 12.16 -23.71
C PHE A 244 -31.95 11.17 -24.80
N HIS A 245 -31.01 10.79 -25.62
CA HIS A 245 -31.14 9.70 -26.61
C HIS A 245 -30.39 8.45 -26.15
N ALA A 246 -31.03 7.29 -26.32
CA ALA A 246 -30.44 6.02 -25.95
C ALA A 246 -29.39 5.55 -26.98
N GLU A 247 -28.18 5.25 -26.51
CA GLU A 247 -27.09 4.63 -27.27
C GLU A 247 -26.62 3.37 -26.52
N GLY A 248 -27.26 2.24 -26.80
CA GLY A 248 -26.99 0.98 -26.09
C GLY A 248 -27.37 1.04 -24.59
N ALA A 249 -26.40 0.84 -23.70
CA ALA A 249 -26.59 0.90 -22.24
C ALA A 249 -26.51 2.33 -21.66
N VAL A 250 -26.22 3.33 -22.47
CA VAL A 250 -26.05 4.73 -22.06
C VAL A 250 -27.09 5.61 -22.73
N LYS A 251 -27.59 6.60 -22.02
CA LYS A 251 -28.40 7.68 -22.59
C LYS A 251 -27.57 8.95 -22.57
N CYS A 252 -27.42 9.63 -23.70
CA CYS A 252 -26.66 10.87 -23.78
C CYS A 252 -27.52 12.01 -24.32
N ALA A 253 -27.36 13.21 -23.73
CA ALA A 253 -27.88 14.48 -24.21
C ALA A 253 -26.70 15.33 -24.68
N ARG A 254 -26.80 15.92 -25.88
CA ARG A 254 -25.78 16.82 -26.38
C ARG A 254 -25.93 18.19 -25.70
N VAL A 255 -24.82 18.73 -25.23
CA VAL A 255 -24.75 20.06 -24.60
C VAL A 255 -23.57 20.80 -25.23
N GLY A 256 -23.86 21.80 -26.06
CA GLY A 256 -22.84 22.53 -26.80
C GLY A 256 -21.92 21.64 -27.62
N LYS A 257 -20.62 21.67 -27.31
CA LYS A 257 -19.59 20.87 -27.99
C LYS A 257 -19.42 19.47 -27.37
N GLY A 258 -19.85 19.24 -26.14
CA GLY A 258 -19.74 17.99 -25.41
C GLY A 258 -21.09 17.33 -25.18
N LYS A 259 -21.19 16.57 -24.08
CA LYS A 259 -22.37 15.78 -23.76
C LYS A 259 -22.49 15.46 -22.27
N ILE A 260 -23.73 15.22 -21.87
CA ILE A 260 -24.09 14.66 -20.56
C ILE A 260 -24.65 13.27 -20.79
N CYS A 261 -24.10 12.26 -20.11
CA CYS A 261 -24.51 10.86 -20.29
C CYS A 261 -24.97 10.26 -18.97
N LEU A 262 -25.92 9.33 -19.03
CA LEU A 262 -26.56 8.67 -17.90
C LEU A 262 -26.61 7.16 -18.14
N SER A 263 -26.23 6.37 -17.14
CA SER A 263 -26.36 4.91 -17.14
C SER A 263 -26.33 4.34 -15.72
N ASP A 264 -26.83 3.11 -15.57
CA ASP A 264 -26.65 2.28 -14.37
C ASP A 264 -25.40 1.39 -14.47
N ASP A 265 -24.60 1.53 -15.53
CA ASP A 265 -23.34 0.81 -15.75
C ASP A 265 -22.18 1.80 -15.86
N ILE A 266 -21.30 1.78 -14.84
CA ILE A 266 -20.09 2.63 -14.79
C ILE A 266 -19.14 2.30 -15.94
N ASN A 267 -18.98 1.04 -16.33
CA ASN A 267 -18.08 0.69 -17.42
C ASN A 267 -18.56 1.25 -18.77
N ALA A 268 -19.87 1.21 -19.00
CA ALA A 268 -20.47 1.84 -20.18
C ALA A 268 -20.25 3.36 -20.17
N LEU A 269 -20.42 4.03 -19.02
CA LEU A 269 -20.12 5.46 -18.87
C LEU A 269 -18.65 5.79 -19.11
N MET A 270 -17.72 4.97 -18.60
CA MET A 270 -16.28 5.17 -18.81
C MET A 270 -15.91 4.99 -20.29
N ASN A 271 -16.48 4.01 -20.97
CA ASN A 271 -16.28 3.82 -22.41
C ASN A 271 -16.79 5.05 -23.19
N GLU A 272 -17.97 5.57 -22.83
CA GLU A 272 -18.56 6.76 -23.45
C GLU A 272 -17.71 8.02 -23.25
N ALA A 273 -17.05 8.12 -22.10
CA ALA A 273 -16.09 9.19 -21.77
C ALA A 273 -14.68 8.92 -22.30
N ASN A 274 -14.46 7.87 -23.09
CA ASN A 274 -13.16 7.45 -23.61
C ASN A 274 -12.10 7.26 -22.49
N VAL A 275 -12.55 6.74 -21.33
CA VAL A 275 -11.70 6.40 -20.21
C VAL A 275 -11.32 4.92 -20.27
N GLY A 276 -10.05 4.62 -20.44
CA GLY A 276 -9.57 3.24 -20.45
C GLY A 276 -9.15 2.75 -19.06
N ALA A 277 -9.35 1.47 -18.81
CA ALA A 277 -8.93 0.78 -17.60
C ALA A 277 -7.52 0.17 -17.74
N GLU A 278 -6.79 0.08 -16.64
CA GLU A 278 -5.58 -0.75 -16.55
C GLU A 278 -5.98 -2.22 -16.39
N LYS A 279 -5.70 -3.03 -17.40
CA LYS A 279 -6.12 -4.44 -17.44
C LYS A 279 -5.43 -5.32 -16.39
N MET A 280 -4.33 -4.86 -15.81
CA MET A 280 -3.58 -5.58 -14.78
C MET A 280 -4.41 -5.89 -13.53
N TYR A 281 -5.46 -5.12 -13.26
CA TYR A 281 -6.37 -5.39 -12.14
C TYR A 281 -7.09 -6.75 -12.29
N GLN A 282 -7.33 -7.22 -13.51
CA GLN A 282 -7.91 -8.54 -13.76
C GLN A 282 -6.96 -9.69 -13.36
N ALA A 283 -5.66 -9.42 -13.32
CA ALA A 283 -4.66 -10.36 -12.84
C ALA A 283 -4.44 -10.31 -11.32
N GLY A 284 -5.06 -9.35 -10.61
CA GLY A 284 -4.90 -9.12 -9.18
C GLY A 284 -3.77 -8.14 -8.84
N LEU A 285 -3.25 -7.43 -9.83
CA LEU A 285 -2.31 -6.34 -9.62
C LEU A 285 -3.08 -5.03 -9.41
N GLN A 286 -2.58 -4.18 -8.53
CA GLN A 286 -3.06 -2.81 -8.36
C GLN A 286 -1.94 -1.82 -8.69
N CYS A 287 -2.30 -0.63 -9.15
CA CYS A 287 -1.31 0.39 -9.44
C CYS A 287 -1.78 1.81 -9.17
N ILE A 288 -0.81 2.70 -9.00
CA ILE A 288 -0.97 4.14 -9.18
C ILE A 288 -0.02 4.63 -10.26
N ARG A 289 -0.48 5.61 -11.05
CA ARG A 289 0.27 6.16 -12.19
C ARG A 289 0.63 7.63 -11.94
N ARG A 290 1.78 8.02 -12.50
CA ARG A 290 2.19 9.42 -12.59
C ARG A 290 2.78 9.70 -13.96
N ASN A 291 2.51 10.89 -14.50
CA ASN A 291 3.21 11.36 -15.70
C ASN A 291 4.62 11.82 -15.32
N SER A 292 5.63 11.32 -16.00
CA SER A 292 7.01 11.80 -15.94
C SER A 292 7.32 12.75 -17.12
N ALA A 293 8.53 13.29 -17.17
CA ALA A 293 8.95 14.15 -18.26
C ALA A 293 8.92 13.48 -19.65
N THR A 294 9.10 12.16 -19.72
CA THR A 294 9.22 11.42 -20.97
C THR A 294 8.26 10.24 -21.10
N GLY A 295 7.43 9.99 -20.09
CA GLY A 295 6.51 8.84 -20.08
C GLY A 295 5.73 8.77 -18.79
N LYS A 296 5.68 7.60 -18.17
CA LYS A 296 4.90 7.36 -16.96
C LYS A 296 5.68 6.54 -15.93
N TYR A 297 5.38 6.76 -14.66
CA TYR A 297 5.70 5.86 -13.56
C TYR A 297 4.46 5.06 -13.16
N TYR A 298 4.66 3.78 -12.92
CA TYR A 298 3.68 2.88 -12.33
C TYR A 298 4.28 2.31 -11.05
N PHE A 299 3.68 2.59 -9.90
CA PHE A 299 3.90 1.79 -8.70
C PHE A 299 2.87 0.67 -8.73
N ILE A 300 3.33 -0.56 -8.77
CA ILE A 300 2.50 -1.76 -8.94
C ILE A 300 2.69 -2.67 -7.73
N GLU A 301 1.60 -3.18 -7.18
CA GLU A 301 1.56 -4.18 -6.11
C GLU A 301 0.84 -5.44 -6.60
N ASN A 302 1.36 -6.61 -6.25
CA ASN A 302 0.62 -7.85 -6.36
C ASN A 302 -0.28 -8.04 -5.13
N SER A 303 -1.54 -7.60 -5.23
CA SER A 303 -2.54 -7.73 -4.16
C SER A 303 -3.27 -9.08 -4.18
N SER A 304 -2.89 -10.02 -5.06
CA SER A 304 -3.44 -11.37 -5.11
C SER A 304 -2.71 -12.32 -4.16
N ASP A 305 -3.26 -13.51 -3.97
CA ASP A 305 -2.69 -14.60 -3.17
C ASP A 305 -1.77 -15.54 -3.97
N ARG A 306 -1.49 -15.21 -5.24
CA ARG A 306 -0.67 -16.02 -6.16
C ARG A 306 0.51 -15.25 -6.73
N LYS A 307 1.59 -15.95 -7.07
CA LYS A 307 2.67 -15.36 -7.86
C LYS A 307 2.14 -14.98 -9.24
N ILE A 308 2.43 -13.75 -9.65
CA ILE A 308 2.24 -13.26 -11.02
C ILE A 308 3.56 -13.42 -11.76
N GLU A 309 3.49 -14.03 -12.93
CA GLU A 309 4.61 -14.25 -13.85
C GLU A 309 4.07 -14.16 -15.27
N ASP A 310 3.95 -12.93 -15.79
CA ASP A 310 3.25 -12.70 -17.06
C ASP A 310 3.63 -11.36 -17.70
N TRP A 311 3.19 -11.19 -18.94
CA TRP A 311 3.24 -9.95 -19.71
C TRP A 311 2.06 -9.06 -19.27
N ILE A 312 2.39 -7.98 -18.59
CA ILE A 312 1.40 -7.06 -18.00
C ILE A 312 1.20 -5.86 -18.92
N PRO A 313 -0.02 -5.67 -19.44
CA PRO A 313 -0.34 -4.55 -20.32
C PRO A 313 -0.41 -3.25 -19.52
N LEU A 314 0.34 -2.25 -19.95
CA LEU A 314 0.31 -0.87 -19.46
C LEU A 314 -0.39 0.00 -20.49
N ARG A 315 -1.32 0.80 -20.08
CA ARG A 315 -2.07 1.72 -20.96
C ARG A 315 -1.22 2.94 -21.32
N THR A 316 -0.11 2.70 -21.98
CA THR A 316 0.80 3.73 -22.48
C THR A 316 1.60 3.19 -23.66
N GLU A 317 1.93 4.06 -24.61
CA GLU A 317 2.90 3.77 -25.62
C GLU A 317 4.30 4.18 -25.15
N ALA A 318 5.24 3.25 -25.19
CA ALA A 318 6.61 3.53 -24.78
C ALA A 318 7.63 2.98 -25.77
N ARG A 319 8.77 3.67 -25.87
CA ARG A 319 9.95 3.17 -26.59
C ARG A 319 10.80 2.25 -25.75
N SER A 320 10.85 2.54 -24.46
CA SER A 320 11.59 1.74 -23.49
C SER A 320 10.89 1.76 -22.14
N ALA A 321 11.17 0.77 -21.34
CA ALA A 321 10.75 0.67 -19.96
C ALA A 321 11.90 0.19 -19.08
N ALA A 322 11.89 0.61 -17.82
CA ALA A 322 12.81 0.16 -16.79
C ALA A 322 12.05 -0.28 -15.54
N ILE A 323 12.57 -1.26 -14.85
CA ILE A 323 12.03 -1.80 -13.61
C ILE A 323 12.93 -1.40 -12.45
N PHE A 324 12.31 -1.00 -11.35
CA PHE A 324 12.98 -0.69 -10.08
C PHE A 324 12.29 -1.48 -8.98
N ASN A 325 13.04 -2.33 -8.29
CA ASN A 325 12.55 -3.00 -7.09
C ASN A 325 12.81 -2.10 -5.88
N PRO A 326 11.78 -1.52 -5.25
CA PRO A 326 12.00 -0.56 -4.17
C PRO A 326 12.50 -1.23 -2.88
N MET A 327 12.27 -2.55 -2.70
CA MET A 327 12.74 -3.26 -1.52
C MET A 327 14.26 -3.50 -1.58
N THR A 328 14.75 -4.01 -2.69
CA THR A 328 16.17 -4.36 -2.87
C THR A 328 17.01 -3.22 -3.42
N GLY A 329 16.41 -2.29 -4.18
CA GLY A 329 17.10 -1.26 -4.94
C GLY A 329 17.62 -1.76 -6.30
N ALA A 330 17.35 -3.02 -6.67
CA ALA A 330 17.70 -3.54 -7.99
C ALA A 330 16.93 -2.79 -9.10
N SER A 331 17.59 -2.54 -10.21
CA SER A 331 16.98 -1.88 -11.36
C SER A 331 17.58 -2.39 -12.67
N GLY A 332 16.85 -2.21 -13.77
CA GLY A 332 17.32 -2.59 -15.12
C GLY A 332 16.26 -2.35 -16.18
N LEU A 333 16.65 -2.55 -17.45
CA LEU A 333 15.73 -2.44 -18.59
C LEU A 333 14.70 -3.57 -18.52
N ALA A 334 13.43 -3.21 -18.67
CA ALA A 334 12.34 -4.17 -18.70
C ALA A 334 12.31 -4.95 -20.02
N ALA A 335 12.02 -6.24 -19.97
CA ALA A 335 11.53 -6.96 -21.13
C ALA A 335 10.16 -6.40 -21.52
N MET A 336 9.98 -5.97 -22.76
CA MET A 336 8.77 -5.31 -23.22
C MET A 336 8.34 -5.73 -24.61
N LYS A 337 7.04 -5.68 -24.86
CA LYS A 337 6.41 -5.83 -26.19
C LYS A 337 5.58 -4.60 -26.48
N ARG A 338 5.49 -4.23 -27.75
CA ARG A 338 4.62 -3.14 -28.22
C ARG A 338 3.44 -3.75 -28.95
N ASN A 339 2.26 -3.37 -28.51
CA ASN A 339 0.99 -3.67 -29.16
C ASN A 339 0.30 -2.34 -29.47
N ASP A 340 -0.70 -2.33 -30.34
CA ASP A 340 -1.40 -1.12 -30.76
C ASP A 340 -1.89 -0.27 -29.57
N GLY A 341 -1.26 0.90 -29.37
CA GLY A 341 -1.58 1.86 -28.32
C GLY A 341 -1.19 1.44 -26.88
N GLN A 342 -0.46 0.32 -26.72
CA GLN A 342 -0.17 -0.31 -25.44
C GLN A 342 1.26 -0.84 -25.39
N THR A 343 1.82 -0.91 -24.21
CA THR A 343 3.12 -1.53 -23.94
C THR A 343 2.94 -2.64 -22.91
N ASP A 344 3.31 -3.86 -23.27
CA ASP A 344 3.33 -4.98 -22.33
C ASP A 344 4.73 -5.08 -21.71
N VAL A 345 4.80 -5.19 -20.39
CA VAL A 345 6.04 -5.38 -19.62
C VAL A 345 5.97 -6.72 -18.90
N TYR A 346 7.03 -7.51 -19.01
CA TYR A 346 7.11 -8.77 -18.25
C TYR A 346 7.39 -8.49 -16.79
N LEU A 347 6.56 -9.04 -15.88
CA LEU A 347 6.70 -8.90 -14.44
C LEU A 347 6.66 -10.26 -13.75
N GLU A 348 7.48 -10.41 -12.71
CA GLU A 348 7.40 -11.49 -11.73
C GLU A 348 7.25 -10.87 -10.35
N LEU A 349 6.13 -11.14 -9.68
CA LEU A 349 5.81 -10.60 -8.36
C LEU A 349 5.15 -11.68 -7.50
N ASN A 350 5.71 -11.96 -6.34
CA ASN A 350 5.04 -12.76 -5.31
C ASN A 350 3.90 -11.95 -4.65
N PRO A 351 2.97 -12.60 -3.93
CA PRO A 351 1.96 -11.90 -3.15
C PRO A 351 2.57 -10.82 -2.23
N GLY A 352 2.02 -9.60 -2.25
CA GLY A 352 2.50 -8.46 -1.46
C GLY A 352 3.79 -7.80 -1.96
N GLU A 353 4.41 -8.32 -3.03
CA GLU A 353 5.57 -7.64 -3.63
C GLU A 353 5.14 -6.44 -4.48
N THR A 354 6.03 -5.45 -4.49
CA THR A 354 5.84 -4.21 -5.23
C THR A 354 7.00 -3.94 -6.18
N VAL A 355 6.69 -3.26 -7.27
CA VAL A 355 7.67 -2.83 -8.26
C VAL A 355 7.30 -1.45 -8.80
N ILE A 356 8.31 -0.70 -9.25
CA ILE A 356 8.10 0.52 -10.01
C ILE A 356 8.51 0.26 -11.45
N VAL A 357 7.60 0.54 -12.37
CA VAL A 357 7.88 0.53 -13.81
C VAL A 357 7.92 1.96 -14.30
N SER A 358 9.04 2.37 -14.88
CA SER A 358 9.21 3.64 -15.58
C SER A 358 9.15 3.39 -17.08
N THR A 359 8.23 4.05 -17.77
CA THR A 359 8.12 4.01 -19.23
C THR A 359 8.63 5.31 -19.84
N SER A 360 9.13 5.27 -21.08
CA SER A 360 9.64 6.46 -21.77
C SER A 360 9.40 6.41 -23.28
N SER A 361 9.13 7.60 -23.85
CA SER A 361 9.16 7.84 -25.31
C SER A 361 10.58 7.95 -25.87
N GLN A 362 11.59 7.98 -25.00
CA GLN A 362 13.01 7.96 -25.33
C GLN A 362 13.60 6.58 -25.02
N ASN A 363 14.77 6.26 -25.55
CA ASN A 363 15.45 5.02 -25.23
C ASN A 363 16.20 5.15 -23.90
N PHE A 364 15.93 4.26 -22.98
CA PHE A 364 16.78 4.03 -21.82
C PHE A 364 18.00 3.21 -22.23
N THR A 365 19.10 3.38 -21.50
CA THR A 365 20.33 2.60 -21.66
C THR A 365 20.68 1.97 -20.31
N GLY A 366 21.23 0.77 -20.34
CA GLY A 366 21.62 0.02 -19.15
C GLY A 366 21.47 -1.49 -19.34
N ASP A 367 21.75 -2.22 -18.31
CA ASP A 367 21.61 -3.68 -18.29
C ASP A 367 20.13 -4.08 -18.19
N ALA A 368 19.79 -5.28 -18.66
CA ALA A 368 18.46 -5.85 -18.49
C ALA A 368 18.16 -6.10 -17.01
N TYR A 369 16.90 -5.90 -16.61
CA TYR A 369 16.45 -6.29 -15.28
C TYR A 369 16.54 -7.81 -15.14
N ALA A 370 17.25 -8.26 -14.11
CA ALA A 370 17.50 -9.68 -13.88
C ALA A 370 16.31 -10.34 -13.16
N TYR A 371 15.63 -11.22 -13.87
CA TYR A 371 14.75 -12.20 -13.26
C TYR A 371 15.49 -13.51 -13.08
N TYR A 372 15.17 -14.24 -12.01
CA TYR A 372 15.82 -15.48 -11.67
C TYR A 372 14.84 -16.65 -11.72
N GLN A 373 15.25 -17.73 -12.37
CA GLN A 373 14.53 -18.99 -12.34
C GLN A 373 15.35 -20.06 -11.64
N ASN A 374 14.67 -20.98 -10.96
CA ASN A 374 15.35 -22.13 -10.36
C ASN A 374 15.96 -22.98 -11.48
N ALA A 375 17.22 -23.36 -11.31
CA ALA A 375 17.98 -24.24 -12.22
C ALA A 375 18.15 -25.66 -11.65
N GLY A 376 17.46 -25.97 -10.57
CA GLY A 376 17.48 -27.28 -9.92
C GLY A 376 16.61 -27.30 -8.67
N GLU A 377 16.66 -28.41 -7.94
CA GLU A 377 15.87 -28.61 -6.73
C GLU A 377 16.47 -27.86 -5.53
N PRO A 378 15.61 -27.43 -4.57
CA PRO A 378 16.06 -26.87 -3.30
C PRO A 378 16.89 -27.90 -2.50
N ASN A 379 18.07 -27.49 -2.09
CA ASN A 379 18.93 -28.31 -1.23
C ASN A 379 18.87 -27.76 0.20
N PRO A 380 18.38 -28.50 1.18
CA PRO A 380 18.40 -28.09 2.58
C PRO A 380 19.82 -27.79 3.06
N VAL A 381 19.97 -26.70 3.80
CA VAL A 381 21.22 -26.41 4.53
C VAL A 381 21.33 -27.42 5.66
N SER A 382 22.22 -28.39 5.48
CA SER A 382 22.43 -29.47 6.43
C SER A 382 23.50 -29.10 7.45
N GLY A 383 23.40 -29.66 8.64
CA GLY A 383 24.32 -29.42 9.76
C GLY A 383 23.64 -28.77 10.94
N SER A 384 24.39 -28.68 12.03
CA SER A 384 23.87 -28.06 13.24
C SER A 384 23.90 -26.54 13.14
N TRP A 385 22.96 -25.89 13.79
CA TRP A 385 22.89 -24.46 13.94
C TRP A 385 23.19 -24.06 15.39
N THR A 386 24.12 -23.12 15.57
CA THR A 386 24.31 -22.47 16.86
C THR A 386 23.39 -21.24 16.93
N VAL A 387 22.55 -21.19 17.95
CA VAL A 387 21.64 -20.06 18.21
C VAL A 387 22.13 -19.30 19.44
N SER A 388 22.55 -18.07 19.26
CA SER A 388 23.08 -17.21 20.30
C SER A 388 22.21 -15.97 20.46
N PHE A 389 21.77 -15.68 21.69
CA PHE A 389 20.93 -14.53 22.01
C PHE A 389 21.82 -13.35 22.37
N VAL A 390 21.80 -12.28 21.56
CA VAL A 390 22.82 -11.23 21.61
C VAL A 390 22.31 -9.89 22.17
N GLN A 391 21.00 -9.64 22.06
CA GLN A 391 20.39 -8.37 22.50
C GLN A 391 18.92 -8.60 22.85
N GLY A 392 18.46 -8.11 23.99
CA GLY A 392 17.05 -8.24 24.40
C GLY A 392 16.90 -8.59 25.88
N GLY A 393 15.77 -9.23 26.23
CA GLY A 393 15.47 -9.59 27.61
C GLY A 393 14.21 -10.45 27.75
N PRO A 394 13.84 -10.79 29.02
CA PRO A 394 14.29 -10.18 30.30
C PRO A 394 15.73 -10.51 30.69
N GLN A 395 16.25 -11.62 30.24
CA GLN A 395 17.67 -12.01 30.30
C GLN A 395 18.07 -12.64 28.97
N LEU A 396 19.34 -12.67 28.66
CA LEU A 396 19.85 -13.37 27.48
C LEU A 396 19.84 -14.87 27.78
N PRO A 397 19.08 -15.70 27.04
CA PRO A 397 19.15 -17.14 27.18
C PRO A 397 20.56 -17.67 26.81
N ALA A 398 20.91 -18.83 27.34
CA ALA A 398 22.15 -19.50 26.97
C ALA A 398 22.13 -19.86 25.47
N SER A 399 23.28 -19.81 24.82
CA SER A 399 23.42 -20.32 23.46
C SER A 399 23.14 -21.81 23.41
N ILE A 400 22.51 -22.26 22.34
CA ILE A 400 22.12 -23.65 22.12
C ILE A 400 22.52 -24.09 20.71
N THR A 401 22.86 -25.37 20.56
CA THR A 401 23.06 -25.98 19.25
C THR A 401 21.88 -26.89 18.93
N VAL A 402 21.30 -26.73 17.74
CA VAL A 402 20.16 -27.51 17.26
C VAL A 402 20.45 -28.14 15.91
N ASP A 403 19.97 -29.35 15.69
CA ASP A 403 20.09 -30.04 14.40
C ASP A 403 18.87 -29.79 13.48
N SER A 404 17.80 -29.20 14.02
CA SER A 404 16.59 -28.84 13.30
C SER A 404 16.13 -27.46 13.72
N LEU A 405 15.81 -26.63 12.72
CA LEU A 405 15.25 -25.30 12.95
C LEU A 405 13.81 -25.38 13.40
N GLY A 406 13.39 -24.40 14.19
CA GLY A 406 12.06 -24.25 14.73
C GLY A 406 12.00 -23.02 15.61
N SER A 407 10.84 -22.75 16.21
CA SER A 407 10.73 -21.63 17.12
C SER A 407 11.64 -21.79 18.34
N TRP A 408 12.40 -20.76 18.69
CA TRP A 408 13.16 -20.82 19.94
C TRP A 408 12.28 -20.86 21.18
N THR A 409 10.98 -20.50 21.06
CA THR A 409 10.02 -20.65 22.16
C THR A 409 9.71 -22.11 22.52
N ASP A 410 10.07 -23.06 21.62
CA ASP A 410 9.93 -24.51 21.85
C ASP A 410 11.16 -25.11 22.55
N PHE A 411 12.23 -24.35 22.73
CA PHE A 411 13.40 -24.81 23.48
C PHE A 411 13.07 -25.01 24.95
N VAL A 412 13.81 -25.90 25.60
CA VAL A 412 13.60 -26.24 27.00
C VAL A 412 14.09 -25.08 27.90
N GLY A 413 13.17 -24.42 28.56
CA GLY A 413 13.44 -23.31 29.48
C GLY A 413 12.46 -22.15 29.27
N ASP A 414 12.01 -21.54 30.37
CA ASP A 414 11.08 -20.41 30.34
C ASP A 414 11.76 -19.13 29.79
N GLU A 415 13.09 -19.04 29.89
CA GLU A 415 13.89 -17.94 29.37
C GLU A 415 13.78 -17.79 27.85
N TYR A 416 13.67 -18.90 27.10
CA TYR A 416 13.48 -18.87 25.64
C TYR A 416 12.07 -18.41 25.28
N LYS A 417 11.06 -18.84 26.03
CA LYS A 417 9.66 -18.44 25.84
C LYS A 417 9.44 -16.96 26.12
N ALA A 418 10.14 -16.43 27.12
CA ALA A 418 10.02 -15.04 27.55
C ALA A 418 10.85 -14.07 26.72
N PHE A 419 11.76 -14.56 25.91
CA PHE A 419 12.74 -13.71 25.24
C PHE A 419 12.13 -12.87 24.12
N SER A 420 12.36 -11.55 24.20
CA SER A 420 12.15 -10.61 23.09
C SER A 420 13.44 -9.87 22.82
N GLY A 421 13.91 -9.95 21.58
CA GLY A 421 15.22 -9.43 21.21
C GLY A 421 15.73 -10.00 19.90
N THR A 422 17.06 -10.04 19.77
CA THR A 422 17.78 -10.52 18.59
C THR A 422 18.55 -11.78 18.93
N ALA A 423 18.33 -12.83 18.12
CA ALA A 423 19.16 -14.04 18.11
C ALA A 423 19.98 -14.11 16.82
N VAL A 424 21.15 -14.72 16.92
CA VAL A 424 22.09 -14.98 15.81
C VAL A 424 22.16 -16.48 15.60
N TYR A 425 21.80 -16.90 14.40
CA TYR A 425 21.91 -18.28 13.93
C TYR A 425 23.17 -18.41 13.09
N THR A 426 24.04 -19.34 13.44
CA THR A 426 25.27 -19.59 12.71
C THR A 426 25.35 -21.05 12.30
N THR A 427 25.68 -21.30 11.04
CA THR A 427 25.98 -22.65 10.52
C THR A 427 27.07 -22.58 9.45
N THR A 428 27.63 -23.74 9.12
CA THR A 428 28.61 -23.87 8.04
C THR A 428 27.98 -24.56 6.84
N ILE A 429 28.04 -23.92 5.68
CA ILE A 429 27.65 -24.50 4.40
C ILE A 429 28.86 -25.19 3.78
N ASN A 430 28.81 -26.52 3.69
CA ASN A 430 29.91 -27.34 3.11
C ASN A 430 29.63 -27.74 1.66
N LYS A 431 28.41 -27.56 1.17
CA LYS A 431 28.01 -27.94 -0.18
C LYS A 431 27.09 -26.89 -0.77
N VAL A 432 27.55 -26.23 -1.79
CA VAL A 432 26.79 -25.22 -2.55
C VAL A 432 26.44 -25.81 -3.93
N PRO A 433 25.20 -25.66 -4.42
CA PRO A 433 24.85 -26.08 -5.77
C PRO A 433 25.69 -25.34 -6.82
N VAL A 434 25.97 -25.97 -7.94
CA VAL A 434 26.68 -25.32 -9.06
C VAL A 434 25.71 -24.49 -9.88
N ALA A 435 25.89 -23.18 -9.86
CA ALA A 435 25.11 -22.21 -10.61
C ALA A 435 25.82 -20.85 -10.62
N ASP A 436 25.36 -19.89 -11.42
CA ASP A 436 25.87 -18.50 -11.36
C ASP A 436 25.30 -17.72 -10.17
N VAL A 437 24.09 -18.07 -9.76
CA VAL A 437 23.39 -17.45 -8.65
C VAL A 437 22.76 -18.54 -7.76
N ILE A 438 22.84 -18.34 -6.46
CA ILE A 438 22.19 -19.20 -5.48
C ILE A 438 21.04 -18.46 -4.82
N LYS A 439 19.85 -19.01 -4.89
CA LYS A 439 18.72 -18.54 -4.10
C LYS A 439 18.82 -19.14 -2.69
N LEU A 440 19.07 -18.29 -1.71
CA LEU A 440 18.91 -18.62 -0.30
C LEU A 440 17.45 -18.35 0.09
N ASP A 441 16.77 -19.37 0.57
CA ASP A 441 15.42 -19.27 1.10
C ASP A 441 15.46 -19.67 2.59
N LEU A 442 15.06 -18.75 3.46
CA LEU A 442 15.03 -18.99 4.90
C LEU A 442 13.76 -19.73 5.35
N GLY A 443 12.84 -20.02 4.42
CA GLY A 443 11.54 -20.59 4.73
C GLY A 443 10.66 -19.59 5.48
N SER A 444 10.23 -19.95 6.67
CA SER A 444 9.50 -19.05 7.57
C SER A 444 10.41 -18.40 8.59
N VAL A 445 10.24 -17.11 8.82
CA VAL A 445 10.97 -16.32 9.84
C VAL A 445 9.99 -15.51 10.67
N ALA A 446 10.22 -15.44 11.96
CA ALA A 446 9.47 -14.64 12.90
C ALA A 446 10.42 -13.72 13.69
N GLU A 447 10.60 -12.42 13.29
CA GLU A 447 9.84 -11.63 12.29
C GLU A 447 10.71 -11.20 11.11
N ASN A 448 11.90 -10.58 11.36
CA ASN A 448 12.81 -10.06 10.33
C ASN A 448 14.16 -10.75 10.40
N ALA A 449 14.84 -10.88 9.27
CA ALA A 449 16.15 -11.51 9.20
C ALA A 449 17.16 -10.70 8.40
N SER A 450 18.36 -10.52 8.96
CA SER A 450 19.52 -9.96 8.27
C SER A 450 20.55 -11.06 8.06
N VAL A 451 20.99 -11.25 6.82
CA VAL A 451 21.83 -12.36 6.36
C VAL A 451 23.25 -11.89 6.08
N TYR A 452 24.22 -12.67 6.55
CA TYR A 452 25.64 -12.49 6.26
C TYR A 452 26.24 -13.81 5.78
N LEU A 453 27.14 -13.75 4.81
CA LEU A 453 27.89 -14.88 4.29
C LEU A 453 29.38 -14.56 4.39
N ASN A 454 30.15 -15.37 5.11
CA ASN A 454 31.59 -15.17 5.35
C ASN A 454 31.91 -13.77 5.92
N GLY A 455 31.03 -13.22 6.74
CA GLY A 455 31.11 -11.87 7.30
C GLY A 455 30.59 -10.76 6.42
N ASP A 456 30.35 -10.99 5.11
CA ASP A 456 29.78 -10.00 4.20
C ASP A 456 28.27 -9.91 4.39
N TYR A 457 27.74 -8.68 4.51
CA TYR A 457 26.31 -8.44 4.51
C TYR A 457 25.70 -8.76 3.15
N ILE A 458 24.67 -9.60 3.12
CA ILE A 458 23.96 -10.01 1.89
C ILE A 458 22.65 -9.24 1.72
N GLY A 459 21.86 -9.15 2.78
CA GLY A 459 20.57 -8.47 2.71
C GLY A 459 19.75 -8.63 3.97
N THR A 460 18.66 -7.85 4.06
CA THR A 460 17.66 -7.96 5.12
C THR A 460 16.29 -8.18 4.50
N VAL A 461 15.55 -9.12 5.04
CA VAL A 461 14.18 -9.44 4.68
C VAL A 461 13.26 -9.15 5.87
N ILE A 462 12.22 -8.36 5.64
CA ILE A 462 11.29 -7.88 6.68
C ILE A 462 9.87 -8.43 6.51
N ASP A 463 9.61 -9.12 5.43
CA ASP A 463 8.33 -9.78 5.11
C ASP A 463 8.60 -10.97 4.18
N SER A 464 7.61 -11.84 4.02
CA SER A 464 7.61 -12.95 3.06
C SER A 464 7.59 -12.43 1.61
N PRO A 465 8.29 -13.13 0.68
CA PRO A 465 9.11 -14.31 0.87
C PRO A 465 10.50 -13.97 1.46
N TYR A 466 10.96 -14.77 2.40
CA TYR A 466 12.27 -14.60 3.06
C TYR A 466 13.41 -15.16 2.18
N GLN A 467 13.61 -14.57 1.02
CA GLN A 467 14.50 -15.06 -0.04
C GLN A 467 15.52 -13.99 -0.45
N LEU A 468 16.75 -14.44 -0.71
CA LEU A 468 17.83 -13.62 -1.24
C LEU A 468 18.54 -14.36 -2.38
N TYR A 469 18.94 -13.62 -3.42
CA TYR A 469 19.73 -14.15 -4.52
C TYR A 469 21.18 -13.71 -4.33
N ILE A 470 22.09 -14.70 -4.24
CA ILE A 470 23.49 -14.50 -3.91
C ILE A 470 24.34 -14.95 -5.10
N PRO A 471 25.20 -14.10 -5.69
CA PRO A 471 26.16 -14.51 -6.72
C PRO A 471 27.02 -15.66 -6.19
N ALA A 472 27.18 -16.72 -6.99
CA ALA A 472 27.88 -17.92 -6.58
C ALA A 472 29.36 -17.68 -6.24
N GLU A 473 29.97 -16.66 -6.81
CA GLU A 473 31.34 -16.20 -6.52
C GLU A 473 31.58 -15.78 -5.06
N LYS A 474 30.51 -15.45 -4.33
CA LYS A 474 30.60 -15.15 -2.89
C LYS A 474 30.82 -16.38 -2.01
N PHE A 475 30.53 -17.56 -2.56
CA PHE A 475 30.77 -18.83 -1.85
C PHE A 475 32.20 -19.32 -2.08
N LYS A 476 32.84 -19.82 -1.02
CA LYS A 476 34.25 -20.24 -1.00
C LYS A 476 34.41 -21.77 -0.85
N GLY A 477 33.29 -22.51 -0.69
CA GLY A 477 33.23 -23.96 -0.57
C GLY A 477 33.11 -24.48 0.87
N GLN A 478 33.57 -23.72 1.85
CA GLN A 478 33.24 -23.89 3.27
C GLN A 478 32.86 -22.49 3.76
N ASP A 479 31.57 -22.26 3.88
CA ASP A 479 31.03 -20.91 4.04
C ASP A 479 30.30 -20.78 5.38
N GLU A 480 30.60 -19.73 6.12
CA GLU A 480 29.85 -19.39 7.31
C GLU A 480 28.60 -18.60 6.94
N LEU A 481 27.43 -19.16 7.21
CA LEU A 481 26.15 -18.47 7.10
C LEU A 481 25.73 -17.97 8.47
N VAL A 482 25.53 -16.66 8.59
CA VAL A 482 25.04 -16.01 9.80
C VAL A 482 23.72 -15.31 9.49
N VAL A 483 22.68 -15.60 10.27
CA VAL A 483 21.36 -14.98 10.15
C VAL A 483 20.99 -14.37 11.49
N ARG A 484 20.85 -13.05 11.53
CA ARG A 484 20.34 -12.33 12.70
C ARG A 484 18.83 -12.20 12.58
N VAL A 485 18.10 -12.64 13.59
CA VAL A 485 16.64 -12.59 13.62
C VAL A 485 16.17 -11.79 14.81
N ALA A 486 15.31 -10.80 14.56
CA ALA A 486 14.62 -10.04 15.60
C ALA A 486 13.15 -10.47 15.65
N ASN A 487 12.64 -10.78 16.86
CA ASN A 487 11.22 -11.06 17.09
C ASN A 487 10.48 -9.80 17.55
N SER A 488 9.21 -9.95 17.95
CA SER A 488 8.40 -8.87 18.52
C SER A 488 8.60 -8.71 20.03
N MET A 489 8.06 -7.62 20.61
CA MET A 489 8.08 -7.39 22.07
C MET A 489 7.15 -8.33 22.84
N ALA A 490 6.20 -8.99 22.17
CA ALA A 490 5.05 -9.68 22.77
C ALA A 490 5.41 -10.69 23.86
N ASN A 491 6.44 -11.54 23.62
CA ASN A 491 6.80 -12.60 24.56
C ASN A 491 7.32 -12.07 25.90
N ARG A 492 8.11 -11.01 25.88
CA ARG A 492 8.61 -10.37 27.10
C ARG A 492 7.51 -9.62 27.83
N ILE A 493 6.59 -8.98 27.12
CA ILE A 493 5.41 -8.32 27.72
C ILE A 493 4.53 -9.35 28.43
N ALA A 494 4.22 -10.47 27.77
CA ALA A 494 3.46 -11.57 28.37
C ALA A 494 4.14 -12.12 29.65
N TYR A 495 5.45 -12.32 29.59
CA TYR A 495 6.24 -12.76 30.75
C TYR A 495 6.16 -11.76 31.90
N MET A 496 6.29 -10.46 31.64
CA MET A 496 6.24 -9.44 32.69
C MET A 496 4.86 -9.38 33.35
N ASP A 497 3.77 -9.49 32.60
CA ASP A 497 2.42 -9.55 33.14
C ASP A 497 2.19 -10.84 33.95
N LYS A 498 2.66 -12.01 33.47
CA LYS A 498 2.64 -13.27 34.24
C LYS A 498 3.38 -13.18 35.57
N LYS A 499 4.45 -12.40 35.63
CA LYS A 499 5.26 -12.20 36.85
C LYS A 499 4.77 -11.05 37.72
N GLY A 500 3.75 -10.32 37.30
CA GLY A 500 3.21 -9.17 38.05
C GLY A 500 4.19 -7.99 38.12
N VAL A 501 5.05 -7.85 37.11
CA VAL A 501 5.99 -6.72 36.99
C VAL A 501 5.20 -5.46 36.67
N ASP A 502 5.40 -4.41 37.46
CA ASP A 502 4.79 -3.09 37.18
C ASP A 502 5.63 -2.36 36.11
N TRP A 503 5.20 -2.45 34.85
CA TRP A 503 5.87 -1.86 33.70
C TRP A 503 5.01 -0.84 32.94
N LYS A 504 3.71 -0.75 33.26
CA LYS A 504 2.71 0.04 32.52
C LYS A 504 2.71 1.49 32.95
N ILE A 505 3.62 2.29 32.44
CA ILE A 505 3.66 3.74 32.69
C ILE A 505 2.64 4.41 31.75
N PHE A 506 1.76 5.26 32.29
CA PHE A 506 0.66 5.94 31.59
C PHE A 506 -0.42 5.00 31.01
N TYR A 507 -0.58 3.81 31.55
CA TYR A 507 -1.46 2.76 31.05
C TYR A 507 -2.94 3.19 30.91
N ASN A 508 -3.43 4.03 31.78
CA ASN A 508 -4.83 4.49 31.78
C ASN A 508 -5.12 5.48 30.64
N VAL A 509 -4.11 6.03 30.00
CA VAL A 509 -4.22 6.93 28.84
C VAL A 509 -3.75 6.25 27.56
N ASN A 510 -2.61 5.55 27.64
CA ASN A 510 -1.88 5.07 26.46
C ASN A 510 -1.98 3.54 26.25
N MET A 511 -2.48 2.78 27.23
CA MET A 511 -2.46 1.31 27.20
C MET A 511 -3.84 0.71 27.46
N SER A 512 -4.80 1.02 26.60
CA SER A 512 -6.08 0.33 26.61
C SER A 512 -6.01 -0.92 25.75
N ALA A 513 -6.39 -2.07 26.30
CA ALA A 513 -6.55 -3.28 25.51
C ALA A 513 -7.62 -3.10 24.43
N ARG A 514 -7.39 -3.67 23.25
CA ARG A 514 -8.32 -3.63 22.12
C ARG A 514 -9.24 -4.85 22.13
N LYS A 515 -8.75 -5.98 22.63
CA LYS A 515 -9.50 -7.22 22.75
C LYS A 515 -9.93 -7.42 24.20
N LYS A 516 -11.19 -7.84 24.39
CA LYS A 516 -11.77 -8.01 25.73
C LYS A 516 -11.02 -9.06 26.58
N GLU A 517 -10.50 -10.09 25.93
CA GLU A 517 -9.70 -11.14 26.58
C GLU A 517 -8.38 -10.63 27.14
N ASN A 518 -7.88 -9.49 26.67
CA ASN A 518 -6.64 -8.87 27.13
C ASN A 518 -6.90 -7.76 28.16
N VAL A 519 -8.01 -7.82 28.88
CA VAL A 519 -8.36 -6.84 29.91
C VAL A 519 -8.49 -7.54 31.27
N LYS A 520 -7.66 -7.13 32.24
CA LYS A 520 -7.82 -7.48 33.64
C LYS A 520 -7.95 -6.20 34.47
N ASN A 521 -9.01 -6.12 35.26
CA ASN A 521 -9.33 -4.94 36.11
C ASN A 521 -9.37 -3.60 35.30
N GLY A 522 -9.85 -3.64 34.05
CA GLY A 522 -9.94 -2.46 33.18
C GLY A 522 -8.63 -2.03 32.51
N ILE A 523 -7.56 -2.81 32.64
CA ILE A 523 -6.21 -2.50 32.17
C ILE A 523 -5.79 -3.59 31.20
N PHE A 524 -4.96 -3.23 30.21
CA PHE A 524 -4.31 -4.17 29.32
C PHE A 524 -3.51 -5.22 30.12
N ASP A 525 -3.67 -6.48 29.75
CA ASP A 525 -2.96 -7.60 30.37
C ASP A 525 -2.70 -8.71 29.35
N ALA A 526 -1.44 -9.02 29.13
CA ALA A 526 -0.97 -10.05 28.19
C ALA A 526 -0.60 -11.37 28.90
N SER A 527 -0.93 -11.54 30.18
CA SER A 527 -0.48 -12.71 30.96
C SER A 527 -1.01 -14.04 30.42
N ASP A 528 -2.14 -14.01 29.70
CA ASP A 528 -2.74 -15.21 29.12
C ASP A 528 -2.29 -15.47 27.67
N TRP A 529 -1.38 -14.64 27.13
CA TRP A 529 -0.85 -14.92 25.80
C TRP A 529 0.02 -16.16 25.77
N GLU A 530 -0.22 -17.00 24.77
CA GLU A 530 0.71 -18.05 24.41
C GLU A 530 1.98 -17.43 23.79
N PRO A 531 3.14 -18.07 23.96
CA PRO A 531 4.37 -17.59 23.35
C PRO A 531 4.24 -17.50 21.84
N LYS A 532 4.50 -16.31 21.30
CA LYS A 532 4.52 -16.08 19.85
C LYS A 532 5.78 -16.72 19.27
N SER A 533 5.62 -17.54 18.23
CA SER A 533 6.73 -18.15 17.51
C SER A 533 7.81 -17.12 17.17
N SER A 534 9.06 -17.50 17.30
CA SER A 534 10.17 -16.58 17.17
C SER A 534 11.40 -17.28 16.58
N GLY A 535 12.13 -16.62 15.69
CA GLY A 535 13.34 -17.14 15.08
C GLY A 535 13.18 -17.67 13.66
N ILE A 536 14.12 -18.47 13.19
CA ILE A 536 14.05 -19.17 11.90
C ILE A 536 13.27 -20.45 12.11
N LEU A 537 12.08 -20.52 11.51
CA LEU A 537 11.24 -21.71 11.60
C LEU A 537 11.60 -22.73 10.51
N GLY A 538 12.30 -22.27 9.45
CA GLY A 538 12.81 -23.07 8.36
C GLY A 538 11.72 -23.56 7.37
N PRO A 539 12.06 -24.52 6.49
CA PRO A 539 13.43 -24.98 6.26
C PRO A 539 14.29 -23.95 5.51
N VAL A 540 15.59 -23.89 5.83
CA VAL A 540 16.54 -23.07 5.07
C VAL A 540 17.10 -23.91 3.93
N THR A 541 17.01 -23.36 2.70
CA THR A 541 17.45 -24.06 1.49
C THR A 541 18.32 -23.20 0.59
N LEU A 542 19.20 -23.85 -0.16
CA LEU A 542 19.96 -23.29 -1.26
C LEU A 542 19.47 -23.89 -2.57
N THR A 543 18.96 -23.06 -3.46
CA THR A 543 18.49 -23.49 -4.78
C THR A 543 19.41 -22.90 -5.86
N PRO A 544 19.96 -23.72 -6.78
CA PRO A 544 20.65 -23.16 -7.94
C PRO A 544 19.67 -22.31 -8.75
N ALA A 545 20.10 -21.12 -9.15
CA ALA A 545 19.31 -20.21 -9.96
C ALA A 545 20.12 -19.66 -11.14
N MET A 546 19.43 -19.28 -12.19
CA MET A 546 20.01 -18.61 -13.34
C MET A 546 19.18 -17.40 -13.72
N VAL A 547 19.83 -16.45 -14.38
CA VAL A 547 19.11 -15.32 -14.99
C VAL A 547 18.22 -15.86 -16.10
N LYS A 548 16.96 -15.49 -16.06
CA LYS A 548 15.98 -15.83 -17.09
C LYS A 548 16.32 -15.06 -18.38
N GLN A 549 16.45 -15.79 -19.48
CA GLN A 549 16.75 -15.21 -20.79
C GLN A 549 15.50 -14.66 -21.49
#